data_892b787e48bb30f02017a8cf1455031d
#
_entry.id   892b787e48bb30f02017a8cf1455031d
#
_cell.length_a   1.000
_cell.length_b   1.000
_cell.length_c   1.000
_cell.angle_alpha   90.00
_cell.angle_beta   90.00
_cell.angle_gamma   90.00
#
_symmetry.space_group_name_H-M   'P 1'
#
loop_
_entity.id
_entity.type
_entity.pdbx_description
1 polymer ?
#
loop_
_entity_poly.entity_id
_entity_poly.type
_entity_poly.pdbx_seq_one_letter_code
_entity_poly.pdbx_strand_id
1 'polypeptide(L)'
;MNKKQLKIVTGVAIAVLIVSIIPMLWISQYLHPFADDYVFGAEVYKIWNETHSFPACVQTAWNVAMTMYHTWQGTYSACFLMALQPGVFGQYWLGTFILISSLVTSTYTLLYMVMRKLLHSSRLEYLFVSTLFVLMTIQFTWSYYDAFYWYNGAMYYTLFYSMSLFLASLLIGYQLSSSKFKKALIRGASIVLS
;
A
#
# COMPACT_ATOMS: atom_id res chain seq x y z
N MET A 1 14.70 16.60 24.76
CA MET A 1 14.84 15.17 25.16
C MET A 1 16.28 14.76 24.93
N ASN A 2 16.94 14.13 25.88
CA ASN A 2 18.31 13.65 25.68
C ASN A 2 18.32 12.37 24.81
N LYS A 3 19.52 12.01 24.28
CA LYS A 3 19.67 10.88 23.33
C LYS A 3 19.22 9.54 23.92
N LYS A 4 19.42 9.33 25.25
CA LYS A 4 19.01 8.11 25.95
C LYS A 4 17.48 8.01 26.04
N GLN A 5 16.82 9.10 26.40
CA GLN A 5 15.36 9.18 26.44
C GLN A 5 14.74 8.94 25.06
N LEU A 6 15.28 9.59 24.02
CA LEU A 6 14.81 9.41 22.64
C LEU A 6 14.93 7.95 22.20
N LYS A 7 16.04 7.25 22.54
CA LYS A 7 16.20 5.82 22.22
C LYS A 7 15.14 4.95 22.89
N ILE A 8 14.84 5.21 24.16
CA ILE A 8 13.81 4.45 24.91
C ILE A 8 12.44 4.67 24.29
N VAL A 9 12.04 5.92 24.07
CA VAL A 9 10.72 6.25 23.53
C VAL A 9 10.56 5.72 22.10
N THR A 10 11.62 5.75 21.28
CA THR A 10 11.60 5.12 19.94
C THR A 10 11.39 3.62 20.03
N GLY A 11 12.09 2.94 20.95
CA GLY A 11 11.91 1.50 21.15
C GLY A 11 10.49 1.14 21.59
N VAL A 12 9.93 1.91 22.51
CA VAL A 12 8.52 1.75 22.96
C VAL A 12 7.56 1.98 21.79
N ALA A 13 7.74 3.05 21.01
CA ALA A 13 6.87 3.33 19.86
C ALA A 13 6.91 2.21 18.81
N ILE A 14 8.08 1.65 18.51
CA ILE A 14 8.23 0.50 17.60
C ILE A 14 7.51 -0.73 18.18
N ALA A 15 7.67 -1.02 19.46
CA ALA A 15 7.00 -2.14 20.09
C ALA A 15 5.47 -2.00 20.03
N VAL A 16 4.95 -0.81 20.33
CA VAL A 16 3.52 -0.51 20.24
C VAL A 16 3.01 -0.66 18.80
N LEU A 17 3.77 -0.19 17.80
CA LEU A 17 3.40 -0.35 16.39
C LEU A 17 3.32 -1.84 16.00
N ILE A 18 4.29 -2.65 16.40
CA ILE A 18 4.30 -4.10 16.13
C ILE A 18 3.07 -4.76 16.78
N VAL A 19 2.84 -4.47 18.06
CA VAL A 19 1.68 -5.01 18.81
C VAL A 19 0.35 -4.57 18.19
N SER A 20 0.29 -3.38 17.58
CA SER A 20 -0.91 -2.90 16.87
C SER A 20 -1.16 -3.62 15.53
N ILE A 21 -0.09 -3.98 14.81
CA ILE A 21 -0.19 -4.62 13.50
C ILE A 21 -0.49 -6.13 13.61
N ILE A 22 0.07 -6.82 14.60
CA ILE A 22 -0.09 -8.27 14.76
C ILE A 22 -1.57 -8.71 14.78
N PRO A 23 -2.46 -8.13 15.61
CA PRO A 23 -3.88 -8.50 15.60
C PRO A 23 -4.56 -8.22 14.26
N MET A 24 -4.19 -7.15 13.58
CA MET A 24 -4.76 -6.81 12.26
C MET A 24 -4.45 -7.90 11.22
N LEU A 25 -3.19 -8.36 11.18
CA LEU A 25 -2.77 -9.44 10.30
C LEU A 25 -3.37 -10.79 10.72
N TRP A 26 -3.54 -11.02 12.03
CA TRP A 26 -4.16 -12.25 12.51
C TRP A 26 -5.65 -12.31 12.15
N ILE A 27 -6.39 -11.23 12.36
CA ILE A 27 -7.81 -11.13 11.99
C ILE A 27 -7.98 -11.27 10.47
N SER A 28 -7.04 -10.78 9.66
CA SER A 28 -7.15 -10.82 8.20
C SER A 28 -7.25 -12.24 7.63
N GLN A 29 -6.80 -13.26 8.34
CA GLN A 29 -6.91 -14.66 7.93
C GLN A 29 -8.36 -15.18 7.91
N TYR A 30 -9.26 -14.51 8.60
CA TYR A 30 -10.69 -14.87 8.70
C TYR A 30 -11.57 -13.99 7.79
N LEU A 31 -10.96 -13.09 7.01
CA LEU A 31 -11.69 -12.22 6.10
C LEU A 31 -12.08 -12.94 4.82
N HIS A 32 -13.17 -12.49 4.25
CA HIS A 32 -13.73 -12.98 2.99
C HIS A 32 -14.04 -11.81 2.06
N PRO A 33 -14.13 -12.03 0.73
CA PRO A 33 -14.63 -11.05 -0.20
C PRO A 33 -15.98 -10.49 0.25
N PHE A 34 -16.19 -9.20 0.04
CA PHE A 34 -17.40 -8.50 0.44
C PHE A 34 -17.85 -7.52 -0.64
N ALA A 35 -19.15 -7.34 -0.80
CA ALA A 35 -19.75 -6.35 -1.70
C ALA A 35 -19.12 -6.39 -3.11
N ASP A 36 -18.47 -5.30 -3.50
CA ASP A 36 -17.88 -5.12 -4.82
C ASP A 36 -16.72 -6.08 -5.13
N ASP A 37 -16.11 -6.70 -4.11
CA ASP A 37 -15.09 -7.72 -4.33
C ASP A 37 -15.63 -8.87 -5.18
N TYR A 38 -16.89 -9.24 -4.99
CA TYR A 38 -17.55 -10.26 -5.82
C TYR A 38 -17.79 -9.76 -7.24
N VAL A 39 -18.17 -8.50 -7.41
CA VAL A 39 -18.46 -7.92 -8.73
C VAL A 39 -17.20 -7.90 -9.59
N PHE A 40 -16.10 -7.40 -9.05
CA PHE A 40 -14.84 -7.29 -9.80
C PHE A 40 -14.10 -8.63 -9.93
N GLY A 41 -14.14 -9.47 -8.89
CA GLY A 41 -13.38 -10.72 -8.85
C GLY A 41 -14.05 -11.92 -9.55
N ALA A 42 -15.36 -11.89 -9.82
CA ALA A 42 -16.13 -13.05 -10.27
C ALA A 42 -15.58 -13.73 -11.52
N GLU A 43 -15.31 -12.98 -12.59
CA GLU A 43 -14.80 -13.50 -13.85
C GLU A 43 -13.41 -14.13 -13.68
N VAL A 44 -12.53 -13.45 -12.95
CA VAL A 44 -11.17 -13.94 -12.70
C VAL A 44 -11.18 -15.18 -11.81
N TYR A 45 -12.05 -15.22 -10.79
CA TYR A 45 -12.24 -16.40 -9.95
C TYR A 45 -12.70 -17.62 -10.76
N LYS A 46 -13.64 -17.44 -11.69
CA LYS A 46 -14.09 -18.50 -12.60
C LYS A 46 -12.94 -19.04 -13.44
N ILE A 47 -12.19 -18.15 -14.12
CA ILE A 47 -11.04 -18.55 -14.95
C ILE A 47 -9.96 -19.25 -14.12
N TRP A 48 -9.69 -18.77 -12.90
CA TRP A 48 -8.75 -19.43 -12.01
C TRP A 48 -9.15 -20.86 -11.68
N ASN A 49 -10.41 -21.08 -11.31
CA ASN A 49 -10.90 -22.42 -10.98
C ASN A 49 -10.95 -23.37 -12.18
N GLU A 50 -11.19 -22.86 -13.38
CA GLU A 50 -11.24 -23.68 -14.60
C GLU A 50 -9.84 -24.02 -15.14
N THR A 51 -8.90 -23.11 -15.06
CA THR A 51 -7.62 -23.22 -15.79
C THR A 51 -6.39 -23.25 -14.94
N HIS A 52 -6.44 -22.73 -13.71
CA HIS A 52 -5.28 -22.44 -12.84
C HIS A 52 -4.16 -21.64 -13.55
N SER A 53 -4.52 -20.89 -14.59
CA SER A 53 -3.59 -20.10 -15.42
C SER A 53 -3.57 -18.63 -14.98
N PHE A 54 -2.49 -18.22 -14.31
CA PHE A 54 -2.30 -16.81 -13.92
C PHE A 54 -2.30 -15.84 -15.13
N PRO A 55 -1.65 -16.14 -16.28
CA PRO A 55 -1.77 -15.29 -17.46
C PRO A 55 -3.20 -15.12 -17.96
N ALA A 56 -4.02 -16.17 -17.92
CA ALA A 56 -5.43 -16.07 -18.27
C ALA A 56 -6.21 -15.17 -17.29
N CYS A 57 -5.91 -15.26 -16.01
CA CYS A 57 -6.48 -14.37 -14.99
C CYS A 57 -6.11 -12.90 -15.25
N VAL A 58 -4.85 -12.60 -15.59
CA VAL A 58 -4.39 -11.24 -15.93
C VAL A 58 -5.14 -10.70 -17.16
N GLN A 59 -5.29 -11.53 -18.22
CA GLN A 59 -6.06 -11.13 -19.41
C GLN A 59 -7.52 -10.87 -19.07
N THR A 60 -8.13 -11.72 -18.25
CA THR A 60 -9.52 -11.55 -17.82
C THR A 60 -9.68 -10.30 -16.97
N ALA A 61 -8.78 -10.03 -16.04
CA ALA A 61 -8.79 -8.80 -15.24
C ALA A 61 -8.67 -7.54 -16.10
N TRP A 62 -7.87 -7.60 -17.16
CA TRP A 62 -7.78 -6.51 -18.14
C TRP A 62 -9.11 -6.29 -18.86
N ASN A 63 -9.78 -7.36 -19.28
CA ASN A 63 -11.08 -7.28 -19.93
C ASN A 63 -12.16 -6.69 -18.99
N VAL A 64 -12.16 -7.09 -17.70
CA VAL A 64 -13.03 -6.51 -16.67
C VAL A 64 -12.75 -5.01 -16.54
N ALA A 65 -11.50 -4.62 -16.43
CA ALA A 65 -11.11 -3.20 -16.31
C ALA A 65 -11.55 -2.38 -17.54
N MET A 66 -11.40 -2.92 -18.75
CA MET A 66 -11.84 -2.25 -19.97
C MET A 66 -13.37 -2.15 -20.07
N THR A 67 -14.09 -3.19 -19.64
CA THR A 67 -15.56 -3.13 -19.55
C THR A 67 -15.99 -2.02 -18.61
N MET A 68 -15.41 -1.93 -17.40
CA MET A 68 -15.69 -0.87 -16.43
C MET A 68 -15.34 0.52 -16.96
N TYR A 69 -14.23 0.63 -17.69
CA TYR A 69 -13.81 1.89 -18.32
C TYR A 69 -14.86 2.42 -19.32
N HIS A 70 -15.46 1.53 -20.11
CA HIS A 70 -16.44 1.92 -21.14
C HIS A 70 -17.87 2.07 -20.60
N THR A 71 -18.21 1.40 -19.50
CA THR A 71 -19.61 1.32 -19.03
C THR A 71 -19.87 2.08 -17.74
N TRP A 72 -18.85 2.40 -16.95
CA TRP A 72 -19.04 2.97 -15.62
C TRP A 72 -18.08 4.14 -15.32
N GLN A 73 -16.78 3.88 -15.14
CA GLN A 73 -15.83 4.93 -14.75
C GLN A 73 -14.41 4.68 -15.31
N GLY A 74 -13.68 5.77 -15.52
CA GLY A 74 -12.35 5.75 -16.14
C GLY A 74 -11.19 5.25 -15.26
N THR A 75 -11.45 4.67 -14.07
CA THR A 75 -10.41 4.21 -13.13
C THR A 75 -9.92 2.79 -13.46
N TYR A 76 -9.50 2.58 -14.71
CA TYR A 76 -9.12 1.28 -15.25
C TYR A 76 -8.02 0.56 -14.44
N SER A 77 -7.03 1.28 -13.91
CA SER A 77 -5.95 0.70 -13.11
C SER A 77 -6.46 0.13 -11.78
N ALA A 78 -7.36 0.85 -11.11
CA ALA A 78 -8.01 0.36 -9.90
C ALA A 78 -8.88 -0.87 -10.20
N CYS A 79 -9.73 -0.80 -11.24
CA CYS A 79 -10.59 -1.91 -11.63
C CYS A 79 -9.79 -3.17 -12.00
N PHE A 80 -8.63 -3.01 -12.64
CA PHE A 80 -7.69 -4.11 -12.93
C PHE A 80 -7.18 -4.78 -11.64
N LEU A 81 -6.72 -3.98 -10.68
CA LEU A 81 -6.22 -4.50 -9.41
C LEU A 81 -7.34 -5.12 -8.56
N MET A 82 -8.55 -4.55 -8.60
CA MET A 82 -9.73 -5.11 -7.93
C MET A 82 -10.13 -6.47 -8.53
N ALA A 83 -10.05 -6.62 -9.84
CA ALA A 83 -10.31 -7.90 -10.50
C ALA A 83 -9.27 -8.98 -10.15
N LEU A 84 -7.99 -8.59 -9.99
CA LEU A 84 -6.89 -9.48 -9.58
C LEU A 84 -6.72 -9.58 -8.06
N GLN A 85 -7.74 -9.24 -7.29
CA GLN A 85 -7.66 -9.32 -5.83
C GLN A 85 -7.17 -10.69 -5.34
N PRO A 86 -6.40 -10.75 -4.22
CA PRO A 86 -5.89 -12.01 -3.68
C PRO A 86 -6.98 -13.03 -3.32
N GLY A 87 -8.20 -12.56 -3.08
CA GLY A 87 -9.36 -13.40 -2.78
C GLY A 87 -9.72 -14.36 -3.90
N VAL A 88 -9.50 -14.01 -5.17
CA VAL A 88 -9.76 -14.91 -6.32
C VAL A 88 -8.87 -16.15 -6.32
N PHE A 89 -7.71 -16.05 -5.65
CA PHE A 89 -6.74 -17.13 -5.46
C PHE A 89 -6.87 -17.83 -4.10
N GLY A 90 -7.92 -17.56 -3.33
CA GLY A 90 -8.12 -18.11 -1.99
C GLY A 90 -7.21 -17.50 -0.91
N GLN A 91 -6.56 -16.36 -1.18
CA GLN A 91 -5.57 -15.74 -0.31
C GLN A 91 -5.97 -14.31 0.09
N TYR A 92 -7.22 -14.11 0.50
CA TYR A 92 -7.78 -12.78 0.78
C TYR A 92 -6.95 -11.97 1.80
N TRP A 93 -6.38 -12.63 2.81
CA TRP A 93 -5.50 -12.02 3.82
C TRP A 93 -4.29 -11.28 3.26
N LEU A 94 -3.79 -11.70 2.09
CA LEU A 94 -2.68 -11.01 1.41
C LEU A 94 -3.03 -9.57 1.06
N GLY A 95 -4.30 -9.26 0.81
CA GLY A 95 -4.76 -7.89 0.58
C GLY A 95 -4.38 -6.98 1.77
N THR A 96 -4.79 -7.36 2.96
CA THR A 96 -4.45 -6.62 4.20
C THR A 96 -2.94 -6.51 4.42
N PHE A 97 -2.20 -7.61 4.19
CA PHE A 97 -0.74 -7.60 4.32
C PHE A 97 -0.08 -6.61 3.35
N ILE A 98 -0.49 -6.60 2.07
CA ILE A 98 0.01 -5.67 1.05
C ILE A 98 -0.31 -4.22 1.44
N LEU A 99 -1.53 -3.95 1.90
CA LEU A 99 -1.99 -2.61 2.26
C LEU A 99 -1.22 -2.05 3.46
N ILE A 100 -1.09 -2.82 4.54
CA ILE A 100 -0.32 -2.40 5.73
C ILE A 100 1.17 -2.23 5.37
N SER A 101 1.74 -3.18 4.63
CA SER A 101 3.15 -3.12 4.22
C SER A 101 3.44 -1.91 3.34
N SER A 102 2.56 -1.61 2.37
CA SER A 102 2.71 -0.42 1.51
C SER A 102 2.56 0.88 2.29
N LEU A 103 1.61 0.98 3.23
CA LEU A 103 1.46 2.15 4.09
C LEU A 103 2.70 2.39 4.95
N VAL A 104 3.19 1.35 5.61
CA VAL A 104 4.40 1.45 6.45
C VAL A 104 5.61 1.85 5.61
N THR A 105 5.90 1.11 4.54
CA THR A 105 7.09 1.33 3.73
C THR A 105 7.07 2.68 3.02
N SER A 106 5.94 3.11 2.46
CA SER A 106 5.80 4.41 1.80
C SER A 106 6.01 5.57 2.77
N THR A 107 5.41 5.50 3.97
CA THR A 107 5.56 6.52 5.01
C THR A 107 7.02 6.63 5.47
N TYR A 108 7.67 5.50 5.78
CA TYR A 108 9.08 5.50 6.16
C TYR A 108 9.97 6.03 5.03
N THR A 109 9.68 5.69 3.79
CA THR A 109 10.44 6.16 2.63
C THR A 109 10.31 7.67 2.45
N LEU A 110 9.10 8.22 2.52
CA LEU A 110 8.88 9.65 2.42
C LEU A 110 9.57 10.40 3.55
N LEU A 111 9.38 9.96 4.78
CA LEU A 111 10.00 10.60 5.94
C LEU A 111 11.53 10.44 5.96
N TYR A 112 12.08 9.37 5.37
CA TYR A 112 13.52 9.27 5.12
C TYR A 112 14.00 10.38 4.17
N MET A 113 13.28 10.59 3.07
CA MET A 113 13.66 11.64 2.12
C MET A 113 13.56 13.03 2.76
N VAL A 114 12.50 13.31 3.49
CA VAL A 114 12.31 14.61 4.15
C VAL A 114 13.29 14.78 5.31
N MET A 115 13.29 13.90 6.29
CA MET A 115 14.06 14.10 7.53
C MET A 115 15.55 13.87 7.35
N ARG A 116 15.93 12.78 6.63
CA ARG A 116 17.34 12.43 6.51
C ARG A 116 18.06 13.16 5.38
N LYS A 117 17.36 13.38 4.25
CA LYS A 117 17.98 13.98 3.07
C LYS A 117 17.80 15.48 2.99
N LEU A 118 16.65 16.03 3.37
CA LEU A 118 16.40 17.48 3.35
C LEU A 118 16.77 18.15 4.68
N LEU A 119 16.30 17.61 5.81
CA LEU A 119 16.46 18.23 7.13
C LEU A 119 17.72 17.77 7.89
N HIS A 120 18.48 16.80 7.36
CA HIS A 120 19.69 16.26 7.97
C HIS A 120 19.53 15.80 9.43
N SER A 121 18.32 15.40 9.83
CA SER A 121 18.02 14.90 11.17
C SER A 121 18.79 13.62 11.51
N SER A 122 18.94 13.28 12.77
CA SER A 122 19.57 12.04 13.19
C SER A 122 18.75 10.81 12.79
N ARG A 123 19.40 9.64 12.67
CA ARG A 123 18.68 8.37 12.38
C ARG A 123 17.61 8.06 13.44
N LEU A 124 17.88 8.40 14.68
CA LEU A 124 16.98 8.10 15.78
C LEU A 124 15.72 8.99 15.74
N GLU A 125 15.87 10.28 15.45
CA GLU A 125 14.75 11.20 15.24
C GLU A 125 13.88 10.75 14.06
N TYR A 126 14.50 10.39 12.94
CA TYR A 126 13.79 9.84 11.79
C TYR A 126 12.97 8.61 12.16
N LEU A 127 13.59 7.62 12.84
CA LEU A 127 12.90 6.40 13.25
C LEU A 127 11.74 6.71 14.19
N PHE A 128 11.93 7.57 15.16
CA PHE A 128 10.90 7.95 16.12
C PHE A 128 9.70 8.60 15.42
N VAL A 129 9.95 9.64 14.63
CA VAL A 129 8.89 10.38 13.94
C VAL A 129 8.16 9.50 12.93
N SER A 130 8.89 8.67 12.17
CA SER A 130 8.26 7.76 11.19
C SER A 130 7.37 6.72 11.86
N THR A 131 7.85 6.13 12.96
CA THR A 131 7.07 5.16 13.73
C THR A 131 5.82 5.81 14.33
N LEU A 132 5.97 6.98 14.93
CA LEU A 132 4.86 7.71 15.53
C LEU A 132 3.83 8.09 14.46
N PHE A 133 4.28 8.54 13.29
CA PHE A 133 3.38 8.92 12.21
C PHE A 133 2.55 7.71 11.70
N VAL A 134 3.21 6.57 11.45
CA VAL A 134 2.49 5.34 11.06
C VAL A 134 1.53 4.88 12.16
N LEU A 135 1.97 4.90 13.42
CA LEU A 135 1.16 4.52 14.56
C LEU A 135 -0.11 5.39 14.64
N MET A 136 0.04 6.70 14.53
CA MET A 136 -1.10 7.64 14.54
C MET A 136 -2.02 7.39 13.32
N THR A 137 -1.48 7.19 12.15
CA THR A 137 -2.26 6.88 10.94
C THR A 137 -3.10 5.62 11.14
N ILE A 138 -2.54 4.56 11.70
CA ILE A 138 -3.28 3.33 11.99
C ILE A 138 -4.31 3.58 13.10
N GLN A 139 -3.91 4.12 14.27
CA GLN A 139 -4.78 4.24 15.44
C GLN A 139 -5.94 5.21 15.28
N PHE A 140 -5.79 6.23 14.45
CA PHE A 140 -6.84 7.23 14.19
C PHE A 140 -7.57 7.01 12.86
N THR A 141 -7.41 5.86 12.22
CA THR A 141 -8.21 5.49 11.06
C THR A 141 -9.69 5.39 11.45
N TRP A 142 -10.54 6.09 10.73
CA TRP A 142 -11.99 6.13 10.99
C TRP A 142 -12.63 4.74 10.89
N SER A 143 -12.30 3.99 9.85
CA SER A 143 -12.80 2.64 9.62
C SER A 143 -11.66 1.71 9.23
N TYR A 144 -11.31 0.80 10.12
CA TYR A 144 -10.32 -0.25 9.81
C TYR A 144 -10.80 -1.17 8.69
N TYR A 145 -12.13 -1.40 8.65
CA TYR A 145 -12.74 -2.25 7.65
C TYR A 145 -12.49 -1.69 6.25
N ASP A 146 -12.84 -0.44 6.01
CA ASP A 146 -12.69 0.20 4.69
C ASP A 146 -11.23 0.46 4.32
N ALA A 147 -10.37 0.70 5.31
CA ALA A 147 -8.98 1.02 5.08
C ALA A 147 -8.07 -0.19 4.85
N PHE A 148 -8.41 -1.37 5.43
CA PHE A 148 -7.49 -2.52 5.45
C PHE A 148 -8.12 -3.87 5.16
N TYR A 149 -9.44 -4.02 5.33
CA TYR A 149 -10.10 -5.32 5.32
C TYR A 149 -11.04 -5.51 4.12
N TRP A 150 -11.77 -4.50 3.72
CA TRP A 150 -12.53 -4.54 2.47
C TRP A 150 -11.61 -4.16 1.30
N TYR A 151 -11.21 -5.16 0.51
CA TYR A 151 -10.13 -5.00 -0.46
C TYR A 151 -10.39 -3.87 -1.46
N ASN A 152 -11.57 -3.82 -2.07
CA ASN A 152 -11.88 -2.80 -3.08
C ASN A 152 -11.89 -1.38 -2.49
N GLY A 153 -12.46 -1.18 -1.29
CA GLY A 153 -12.40 0.10 -0.60
C GLY A 153 -10.96 0.47 -0.23
N ALA A 154 -10.22 -0.48 0.35
CA ALA A 154 -8.85 -0.26 0.79
C ALA A 154 -7.87 0.03 -0.37
N MET A 155 -8.15 -0.48 -1.58
CA MET A 155 -7.39 -0.13 -2.79
C MET A 155 -7.47 1.38 -3.06
N TYR A 156 -8.67 1.97 -3.06
CA TYR A 156 -8.84 3.41 -3.30
C TYR A 156 -8.24 4.27 -2.19
N TYR A 157 -8.37 3.86 -0.93
CA TYR A 157 -7.94 4.69 0.19
C TYR A 157 -6.49 4.43 0.59
N THR A 158 -6.15 3.21 0.95
CA THR A 158 -4.83 2.91 1.54
C THR A 158 -3.75 2.67 0.50
N LEU A 159 -4.03 1.93 -0.60
CA LEU A 159 -2.99 1.65 -1.58
C LEU A 159 -2.63 2.89 -2.39
N PHE A 160 -3.60 3.61 -2.96
CA PHE A 160 -3.30 4.81 -3.74
C PHE A 160 -2.73 5.93 -2.88
N TYR A 161 -3.15 6.06 -1.61
CA TYR A 161 -2.47 6.94 -0.67
C TYR A 161 -0.99 6.55 -0.50
N SER A 162 -0.70 5.26 -0.30
CA SER A 162 0.67 4.76 -0.18
C SER A 162 1.50 4.99 -1.45
N MET A 163 0.90 4.77 -2.63
CA MET A 163 1.53 5.07 -3.92
C MET A 163 1.84 6.58 -4.07
N SER A 164 0.95 7.45 -3.61
CA SER A 164 1.17 8.90 -3.59
C SER A 164 2.35 9.30 -2.70
N LEU A 165 2.53 8.66 -1.54
CA LEU A 165 3.70 8.88 -0.67
C LEU A 165 5.00 8.40 -1.34
N PHE A 166 4.97 7.25 -2.03
CA PHE A 166 6.11 6.79 -2.83
C PHE A 166 6.42 7.74 -3.97
N LEU A 167 5.42 8.22 -4.69
CA LEU A 167 5.61 9.20 -5.77
C LEU A 167 6.25 10.49 -5.24
N ALA A 168 5.76 11.03 -4.12
CA ALA A 168 6.37 12.18 -3.47
C ALA A 168 7.84 11.92 -3.10
N SER A 169 8.15 10.72 -2.60
CA SER A 169 9.52 10.31 -2.28
C SER A 169 10.42 10.28 -3.52
N LEU A 170 9.89 9.76 -4.64
CA LEU A 170 10.60 9.72 -5.92
C LEU A 170 10.86 11.12 -6.47
N LEU A 171 9.90 12.03 -6.38
CA LEU A 171 10.04 13.42 -6.82
C LEU A 171 11.14 14.15 -6.02
N ILE A 172 11.18 13.98 -4.70
CA ILE A 172 12.27 14.50 -3.87
C ILE A 172 13.62 13.88 -4.29
N GLY A 173 13.66 12.55 -4.49
CA GLY A 173 14.85 11.85 -4.95
C GLY A 173 15.35 12.32 -6.31
N TYR A 174 14.44 12.63 -7.23
CA TYR A 174 14.76 13.21 -8.54
C TYR A 174 15.43 14.57 -8.40
N GLN A 175 14.92 15.45 -7.56
CA GLN A 175 15.49 16.77 -7.32
C GLN A 175 16.89 16.69 -6.69
N LEU A 176 17.08 15.77 -5.76
CA LEU A 176 18.36 15.60 -5.04
C LEU A 176 19.42 14.86 -5.86
N SER A 177 19.05 14.18 -6.95
CA SER A 177 19.99 13.39 -7.75
C SER A 177 20.76 14.26 -8.75
N SER A 178 22.07 14.12 -8.78
CA SER A 178 22.93 14.69 -9.84
C SER A 178 23.14 13.75 -11.02
N SER A 179 22.88 12.45 -10.86
CA SER A 179 23.11 11.41 -11.87
C SER A 179 21.96 11.37 -12.90
N LYS A 180 22.28 11.54 -14.19
CA LYS A 180 21.32 11.43 -15.30
C LYS A 180 20.64 10.04 -15.33
N PHE A 181 21.40 8.98 -15.08
CA PHE A 181 20.87 7.62 -15.06
C PHE A 181 19.85 7.42 -13.93
N LYS A 182 20.18 7.86 -12.71
CA LYS A 182 19.23 7.80 -11.57
C LYS A 182 17.97 8.61 -11.85
N LYS A 183 18.10 9.80 -12.45
CA LYS A 183 16.95 10.62 -12.85
C LYS A 183 16.04 9.90 -13.87
N ALA A 184 16.62 9.21 -14.84
CA ALA A 184 15.86 8.43 -15.81
C ALA A 184 15.09 7.28 -15.16
N LEU A 185 15.72 6.53 -14.25
CA LEU A 185 15.06 5.47 -13.47
C LEU A 185 13.90 6.00 -12.62
N ILE A 186 14.14 7.10 -11.88
CA ILE A 186 13.11 7.72 -11.05
C ILE A 186 11.93 8.21 -11.89
N ARG A 187 12.20 8.81 -13.04
CA ARG A 187 11.15 9.24 -13.99
C ARG A 187 10.31 8.06 -14.46
N GLY A 188 10.95 6.96 -14.88
CA GLY A 188 10.24 5.73 -15.28
C GLY A 188 9.36 5.18 -14.16
N ALA A 189 9.88 5.07 -12.93
CA ALA A 189 9.11 4.62 -11.78
C ALA A 189 7.95 5.58 -11.44
N SER A 190 8.14 6.89 -11.58
CA SER A 190 7.09 7.88 -11.33
C SER A 190 5.93 7.77 -12.34
N ILE A 191 6.22 7.46 -13.61
CA ILE A 191 5.19 7.24 -14.65
C ILE A 191 4.35 6.00 -14.32
N VAL A 192 4.96 4.95 -13.78
CA VAL A 192 4.24 3.71 -13.41
C VAL A 192 3.32 3.94 -12.20
N LEU A 193 3.69 4.87 -11.30
CA LEU A 193 2.92 5.18 -10.08
C LEU A 193 1.88 6.29 -10.26
N SER A 194 1.92 7.02 -11.36
CA SER A 194 0.95 8.09 -11.66
C SER A 194 -0.25 7.56 -12.44
#